data_1d0ffe86daa389ec0619b5bf2eb498f9
#
_entry.id   1d0ffe86daa389ec0619b5bf2eb498f9
#
_cell.length_a   1.000
_cell.length_b   1.000
_cell.length_c   1.000
_cell.angle_alpha   90.00
_cell.angle_beta   90.00
_cell.angle_gamma   90.00
#
_symmetry.space_group_name_H-M   'P 1'
#
loop_
_entity.id
_entity.type
_entity.pdbx_description
1 polymer ?
#
loop_
_entity_poly.entity_id
_entity_poly.type
_entity_poly.pdbx_seq_one_letter_code
_entity_poly.pdbx_strand_id
1 'polypeptide(L)'
;IGGIWGAPGKGLRIGAFGWTGSAARKGTWDVTDANHNVVKNEDGSVKTHSGVRSLSKNRYAFSAEYATNDWTVRSEYIHSQGYGFTKSLTSGKETDCNVNYAAGDQADGFYALMIAPVISKKLYAKARYDLYRPRAEWGTSRTQYEIGANYWIGKSIMIGAEYARINDRSLAKPDYNMIDVEFDVKF
;
A
#
# COMPACT_ATOMS: atom_id res chain seq x y z
N ILE A 1 6.78 0.93 -17.24
CA ILE A 1 5.85 1.21 -18.33
C ILE A 1 4.45 1.22 -17.76
N GLY A 2 3.63 2.14 -18.20
CA GLY A 2 2.24 2.24 -17.77
C GLY A 2 1.42 3.05 -18.77
N GLY A 3 0.12 3.00 -18.60
CA GLY A 3 -0.83 3.75 -19.41
C GLY A 3 -2.15 3.96 -18.67
N ILE A 4 -2.85 5.02 -19.07
CA ILE A 4 -4.20 5.34 -18.61
C ILE A 4 -5.06 5.50 -19.86
N TRP A 5 -6.19 4.80 -19.89
CA TRP A 5 -7.14 4.84 -21.00
C TRP A 5 -8.48 5.37 -20.50
N GLY A 6 -9.06 6.28 -21.28
CA GLY A 6 -10.33 6.91 -21.00
C GLY A 6 -10.25 8.45 -20.95
N ALA A 7 -11.40 9.09 -20.92
CA ALA A 7 -11.48 10.55 -20.88
C ALA A 7 -11.15 11.09 -19.47
N PRO A 8 -10.37 12.18 -19.36
CA PRO A 8 -10.14 12.82 -18.08
C PRO A 8 -11.45 13.37 -17.48
N GLY A 9 -11.67 13.10 -16.20
CA GLY A 9 -12.70 13.74 -15.39
C GLY A 9 -14.10 13.15 -15.43
N LYS A 10 -14.51 12.43 -16.47
CA LYS A 10 -15.83 11.79 -16.56
C LYS A 10 -15.79 10.50 -17.37
N GLY A 11 -16.64 9.53 -16.99
CA GLY A 11 -16.73 8.23 -17.63
C GLY A 11 -15.77 7.21 -17.05
N LEU A 12 -15.49 6.16 -17.82
CA LEU A 12 -14.61 5.07 -17.41
C LEU A 12 -13.15 5.39 -17.78
N ARG A 13 -12.27 5.22 -16.82
CA ARG A 13 -10.81 5.25 -16.98
C ARG A 13 -10.24 3.95 -16.47
N ILE A 14 -9.33 3.36 -17.20
CA ILE A 14 -8.54 2.20 -16.75
C ILE A 14 -7.06 2.52 -16.86
N GLY A 15 -6.27 1.98 -15.97
CA GLY A 15 -4.84 2.20 -15.93
C GLY A 15 -4.10 0.91 -15.64
N ALA A 16 -2.93 0.77 -16.25
CA ALA A 16 -1.98 -0.26 -15.91
C ALA A 16 -0.59 0.37 -15.80
N PHE A 17 0.15 -0.08 -14.80
CA PHE A 17 1.51 0.35 -14.53
C PHE A 17 2.39 -0.86 -14.27
N GLY A 18 3.60 -0.85 -14.80
CA GLY A 18 4.60 -1.88 -14.53
C GLY A 18 5.99 -1.27 -14.38
N TRP A 19 6.72 -1.79 -13.40
CA TRP A 19 8.11 -1.47 -13.19
C TRP A 19 8.89 -2.75 -12.92
N THR A 20 9.98 -2.94 -13.64
CA THR A 20 10.95 -4.01 -13.43
C THR A 20 12.34 -3.42 -13.38
N GLY A 21 13.19 -3.96 -12.53
CA GLY A 21 14.54 -3.49 -12.39
C GLY A 21 15.25 -4.14 -11.23
N SER A 22 16.37 -3.56 -10.85
CA SER A 22 17.14 -3.99 -9.70
C SER A 22 17.59 -2.81 -8.87
N ALA A 23 17.76 -3.06 -7.57
CA ALA A 23 18.37 -2.12 -6.65
C ALA A 23 19.76 -2.64 -6.27
N ALA A 24 20.80 -1.83 -6.48
CA ALA A 24 22.14 -2.13 -6.01
C ALA A 24 22.22 -1.76 -4.51
N ARG A 25 22.71 -2.68 -3.69
CA ARG A 25 22.97 -2.44 -2.28
C ARG A 25 24.38 -2.84 -1.89
N LYS A 26 25.06 -1.92 -1.21
CA LYS A 26 26.32 -2.18 -0.52
C LYS A 26 26.05 -2.74 0.87
N GLY A 27 26.75 -3.77 1.28
CA GLY A 27 26.56 -4.37 2.60
C GLY A 27 27.40 -5.63 2.79
N THR A 28 27.22 -6.24 3.96
CA THR A 28 27.81 -7.54 4.32
C THR A 28 26.69 -8.55 4.46
N TRP A 29 26.89 -9.74 3.92
CA TRP A 29 25.93 -10.83 3.93
C TRP A 29 26.59 -12.12 4.36
N ASP A 30 25.81 -12.99 4.99
CA ASP A 30 26.25 -14.33 5.32
C ASP A 30 26.49 -15.13 4.03
N VAL A 31 27.58 -15.88 4.00
CA VAL A 31 27.85 -16.84 2.93
C VAL A 31 27.01 -18.07 3.18
N THR A 32 26.27 -18.51 2.17
CA THR A 32 25.48 -19.74 2.22
C THR A 32 26.02 -20.76 1.22
N ASP A 33 25.90 -22.05 1.55
CA ASP A 33 26.19 -23.16 0.67
C ASP A 33 25.08 -23.39 -0.38
N ALA A 34 25.24 -24.41 -1.23
CA ALA A 34 24.26 -24.77 -2.24
C ALA A 34 22.88 -25.17 -1.67
N ASN A 35 22.81 -25.55 -0.40
CA ASN A 35 21.61 -25.94 0.31
C ASN A 35 21.03 -24.78 1.14
N HIS A 36 21.53 -23.54 0.95
CA HIS A 36 21.16 -22.34 1.68
C HIS A 36 21.51 -22.35 3.19
N ASN A 37 22.37 -23.24 3.65
CA ASN A 37 22.88 -23.22 5.01
C ASN A 37 23.99 -22.18 5.15
N VAL A 38 24.01 -21.50 6.31
CA VAL A 38 25.06 -20.52 6.62
C VAL A 38 26.41 -21.22 6.80
N VAL A 39 27.39 -20.80 6.02
CA VAL A 39 28.78 -21.31 6.14
C VAL A 39 29.45 -20.65 7.34
N LYS A 40 30.15 -21.46 8.14
CA LYS A 40 30.94 -20.98 9.27
C LYS A 40 32.43 -21.05 8.98
N ASN A 41 33.18 -20.15 9.59
CA ASN A 41 34.64 -20.19 9.64
C ASN A 41 35.11 -21.30 10.61
N GLU A 42 36.40 -21.60 10.62
CA GLU A 42 37.02 -22.60 11.50
C GLU A 42 36.84 -22.28 12.97
N ASP A 43 36.72 -20.99 13.33
CA ASP A 43 36.46 -20.52 14.71
C ASP A 43 34.98 -20.57 15.09
N GLY A 44 34.10 -21.08 14.23
CA GLY A 44 32.66 -21.17 14.45
C GLY A 44 31.88 -19.90 14.14
N SER A 45 32.54 -18.78 13.83
CA SER A 45 31.88 -17.54 13.41
C SER A 45 31.22 -17.67 12.01
N VAL A 46 30.21 -16.88 11.77
CA VAL A 46 29.55 -16.86 10.45
C VAL A 46 30.48 -16.23 9.41
N LYS A 47 30.71 -16.96 8.30
CA LYS A 47 31.46 -16.42 7.17
C LYS A 47 30.63 -15.38 6.45
N THR A 48 31.17 -14.18 6.32
CA THR A 48 30.49 -13.06 5.68
C THR A 48 31.21 -12.63 4.40
N HIS A 49 30.45 -12.07 3.47
CA HIS A 49 30.97 -11.44 2.26
C HIS A 49 30.51 -9.99 2.21
N SER A 50 31.45 -9.07 1.99
CA SER A 50 31.16 -7.65 1.80
C SER A 50 31.25 -7.26 0.35
N GLY A 51 30.29 -6.49 -0.14
CA GLY A 51 30.28 -6.09 -1.54
C GLY A 51 29.02 -5.37 -1.97
N VAL A 52 28.75 -5.37 -3.26
CA VAL A 52 27.51 -4.84 -3.84
C VAL A 52 26.69 -5.99 -4.41
N ARG A 53 25.44 -6.11 -3.98
CA ARG A 53 24.47 -7.05 -4.56
C ARG A 53 23.43 -6.30 -5.38
N SER A 54 23.06 -6.89 -6.51
CA SER A 54 21.91 -6.47 -7.29
C SER A 54 20.70 -7.32 -6.89
N LEU A 55 19.64 -6.66 -6.48
CA LEU A 55 18.42 -7.29 -5.96
C LEU A 55 17.26 -6.95 -6.87
N SER A 56 16.63 -7.97 -7.46
CA SER A 56 15.50 -7.79 -8.36
C SER A 56 14.31 -7.17 -7.65
N LYS A 57 13.57 -6.35 -8.38
CA LYS A 57 12.37 -5.67 -7.90
C LYS A 57 11.39 -5.52 -9.05
N ASN A 58 10.21 -6.08 -8.87
CA ASN A 58 9.13 -6.00 -9.84
C ASN A 58 7.87 -5.44 -9.18
N ARG A 59 7.18 -4.54 -9.87
CA ARG A 59 5.92 -3.99 -9.42
C ARG A 59 4.97 -3.85 -10.58
N TYR A 60 3.70 -4.10 -10.34
CA TYR A 60 2.64 -3.78 -11.28
C TYR A 60 1.38 -3.33 -10.52
N ALA A 61 0.62 -2.50 -11.18
CA ALA A 61 -0.65 -2.01 -10.67
C ALA A 61 -1.67 -1.95 -11.80
N PHE A 62 -2.93 -2.17 -11.41
CA PHE A 62 -4.09 -1.99 -12.26
C PHE A 62 -5.08 -1.08 -11.55
N SER A 63 -5.60 -0.10 -12.26
CA SER A 63 -6.59 0.82 -11.71
C SER A 63 -7.79 0.93 -12.63
N ALA A 64 -8.95 1.15 -12.02
CA ALA A 64 -10.19 1.49 -12.72
C ALA A 64 -10.91 2.60 -11.97
N GLU A 65 -11.40 3.57 -12.70
CA GLU A 65 -12.21 4.65 -12.18
C GLU A 65 -13.41 4.88 -13.10
N TYR A 66 -14.58 4.95 -12.53
CA TYR A 66 -15.78 5.43 -13.19
C TYR A 66 -16.26 6.68 -12.45
N ALA A 67 -16.27 7.79 -13.13
CA ALA A 67 -16.69 9.07 -12.57
C ALA A 67 -17.77 9.73 -13.43
N THR A 68 -18.77 10.30 -12.77
CA THR A 68 -19.78 11.17 -13.33
C THR A 68 -19.80 12.49 -12.56
N ASN A 69 -20.83 13.32 -12.76
CA ASN A 69 -20.96 14.53 -11.97
C ASN A 69 -21.19 14.26 -10.47
N ASP A 70 -21.84 13.16 -10.15
CA ASP A 70 -22.33 12.86 -8.80
C ASP A 70 -21.78 11.54 -8.25
N TRP A 71 -21.32 10.62 -9.12
CA TRP A 71 -20.83 9.31 -8.74
C TRP A 71 -19.33 9.18 -8.97
N THR A 72 -18.65 8.57 -8.02
CA THR A 72 -17.26 8.11 -8.23
C THR A 72 -17.15 6.69 -7.73
N VAL A 73 -16.68 5.79 -8.60
CA VAL A 73 -16.26 4.45 -8.22
C VAL A 73 -14.81 4.29 -8.65
N ARG A 74 -13.95 3.91 -7.72
CA ARG A 74 -12.51 3.76 -7.97
C ARG A 74 -11.98 2.50 -7.34
N SER A 75 -11.11 1.79 -8.03
CA SER A 75 -10.40 0.65 -7.48
C SER A 75 -8.97 0.60 -7.99
N GLU A 76 -8.08 0.07 -7.19
CA GLU A 76 -6.70 -0.16 -7.59
C GLU A 76 -6.16 -1.41 -6.90
N TYR A 77 -5.42 -2.20 -7.66
CA TYR A 77 -4.63 -3.31 -7.18
C TYR A 77 -3.16 -3.07 -7.47
N ILE A 78 -2.32 -3.25 -6.47
CA ILE A 78 -0.87 -3.12 -6.58
C ILE A 78 -0.23 -4.41 -6.11
N HIS A 79 0.70 -4.94 -6.89
CA HIS A 79 1.55 -6.05 -6.50
C HIS A 79 3.02 -5.65 -6.56
N SER A 80 3.77 -6.09 -5.56
CA SER A 80 5.21 -5.88 -5.46
C SER A 80 5.90 -7.21 -5.18
N GLN A 81 6.93 -7.53 -5.95
CA GLN A 81 7.77 -8.70 -5.75
C GLN A 81 9.24 -8.28 -5.64
N GLY A 82 9.97 -8.94 -4.75
CA GLY A 82 11.38 -8.73 -4.53
C GLY A 82 11.64 -7.63 -3.51
N TYR A 83 12.75 -6.96 -3.69
CA TYR A 83 13.33 -6.07 -2.71
C TYR A 83 12.46 -4.86 -2.35
N GLY A 84 12.18 -4.68 -1.07
CA GLY A 84 11.45 -3.53 -0.51
C GLY A 84 12.29 -2.73 0.49
N PHE A 85 11.94 -1.45 0.64
CA PHE A 85 12.56 -0.57 1.64
C PHE A 85 11.54 -0.23 2.71
N THR A 86 11.88 -0.43 3.98
CA THR A 86 11.23 0.25 5.10
C THR A 86 12.24 1.10 5.81
N LYS A 87 11.84 2.31 6.13
CA LYS A 87 12.58 3.14 7.07
C LYS A 87 12.29 2.61 8.47
N SER A 88 13.34 2.28 9.22
CA SER A 88 13.26 1.99 10.64
C SER A 88 13.77 3.18 11.43
N LEU A 89 12.96 3.70 12.33
CA LEU A 89 13.37 4.69 13.31
C LEU A 89 13.76 3.93 14.58
N THR A 90 15.04 3.82 14.85
CA THR A 90 15.53 3.26 16.10
C THR A 90 16.18 4.39 16.93
N SER A 91 15.72 4.56 18.15
CA SER A 91 16.23 5.58 19.09
C SER A 91 16.18 7.01 18.56
N GLY A 92 15.13 7.37 17.80
CA GLY A 92 14.96 8.71 17.22
C GLY A 92 15.92 9.04 16.08
N LYS A 93 16.76 8.10 15.65
CA LYS A 93 17.62 8.24 14.47
C LYS A 93 17.01 7.47 13.32
N GLU A 94 17.01 8.11 12.14
CA GLU A 94 16.71 7.44 10.90
C GLU A 94 17.89 6.50 10.57
N THR A 95 17.70 5.20 10.74
CA THR A 95 18.67 4.20 10.30
C THR A 95 18.46 3.89 8.83
N ASP A 96 19.50 3.41 8.16
CA ASP A 96 19.42 2.99 6.76
C ASP A 96 18.22 2.09 6.52
N CYS A 97 17.60 2.23 5.35
CA CYS A 97 16.45 1.46 4.95
C CYS A 97 16.68 -0.03 5.18
N ASN A 98 15.98 -0.61 6.15
CA ASN A 98 15.96 -2.04 6.33
C ASN A 98 15.25 -2.69 5.17
N VAL A 99 15.82 -3.78 4.71
CA VAL A 99 15.21 -4.61 3.69
C VAL A 99 14.28 -5.57 4.39
N ASN A 100 12.99 -5.41 4.14
CA ASN A 100 11.99 -6.29 4.73
C ASN A 100 11.69 -7.51 3.89
N TYR A 101 12.21 -7.55 2.65
CA TYR A 101 11.90 -8.63 1.74
C TYR A 101 13.16 -9.27 1.23
N ALA A 102 13.29 -10.57 1.42
CA ALA A 102 14.25 -11.39 0.71
C ALA A 102 13.94 -11.42 -0.80
N ALA A 103 14.88 -11.86 -1.60
CA ALA A 103 14.63 -12.08 -3.02
C ALA A 103 13.46 -13.08 -3.17
N GLY A 104 12.39 -12.67 -3.86
CA GLY A 104 11.20 -13.49 -4.07
C GLY A 104 10.02 -13.19 -3.14
N ASP A 105 10.20 -12.42 -2.09
CA ASP A 105 9.09 -11.99 -1.24
C ASP A 105 8.11 -11.11 -2.03
N GLN A 106 6.86 -11.22 -1.67
CA GLN A 106 5.76 -10.55 -2.34
C GLN A 106 4.90 -9.78 -1.33
N ALA A 107 4.37 -8.66 -1.79
CA ALA A 107 3.36 -7.91 -1.07
C ALA A 107 2.32 -7.40 -2.06
N ASP A 108 1.08 -7.32 -1.64
CA ASP A 108 0.04 -6.71 -2.45
C ASP A 108 -0.92 -5.86 -1.63
N GLY A 109 -1.63 -5.01 -2.34
CA GLY A 109 -2.67 -4.15 -1.82
C GLY A 109 -3.78 -3.98 -2.84
N PHE A 110 -4.97 -3.79 -2.32
CA PHE A 110 -6.17 -3.50 -3.10
C PHE A 110 -7.02 -2.49 -2.36
N TYR A 111 -7.62 -1.56 -3.08
CA TYR A 111 -8.73 -0.79 -2.55
C TYR A 111 -9.87 -0.66 -3.53
N ALA A 112 -11.06 -0.48 -3.00
CA ALA A 112 -12.26 -0.08 -3.73
C ALA A 112 -12.96 1.04 -2.96
N LEU A 113 -13.31 2.11 -3.67
CA LEU A 113 -13.98 3.29 -3.14
C LEU A 113 -15.22 3.57 -3.97
N MET A 114 -16.33 3.87 -3.30
CA MET A 114 -17.54 4.39 -3.91
C MET A 114 -17.99 5.66 -3.20
N ILE A 115 -18.29 6.69 -3.97
CA ILE A 115 -18.95 7.91 -3.51
C ILE A 115 -20.23 8.06 -4.32
N ALA A 116 -21.37 8.18 -3.64
CA ALA A 116 -22.69 8.23 -4.22
C ALA A 116 -23.50 9.41 -3.69
N PRO A 117 -24.32 10.10 -4.50
CA PRO A 117 -25.16 11.18 -4.02
C PRO A 117 -26.35 10.61 -3.23
N VAL A 118 -26.56 11.13 -2.02
CA VAL A 118 -27.78 10.95 -1.23
C VAL A 118 -28.73 12.12 -1.50
N ILE A 119 -28.17 13.34 -1.45
CA ILE A 119 -28.81 14.57 -1.87
C ILE A 119 -27.89 15.26 -2.85
N SER A 120 -28.30 15.36 -4.12
CA SER A 120 -27.47 15.91 -5.17
C SER A 120 -26.85 17.25 -4.80
N LYS A 121 -25.53 17.39 -5.01
CA LYS A 121 -24.70 18.57 -4.71
C LYS A 121 -24.60 18.95 -3.22
N LYS A 122 -25.19 18.17 -2.31
CA LYS A 122 -25.17 18.49 -0.88
C LYS A 122 -24.63 17.35 -0.01
N LEU A 123 -25.18 16.16 -0.14
CA LEU A 123 -24.84 15.01 0.70
C LEU A 123 -24.42 13.84 -0.15
N TYR A 124 -23.22 13.33 0.12
CA TYR A 124 -22.67 12.15 -0.54
C TYR A 124 -22.36 11.09 0.51
N ALA A 125 -22.78 9.87 0.25
CA ALA A 125 -22.35 8.69 1.01
C ALA A 125 -21.03 8.18 0.43
N LYS A 126 -20.17 7.67 1.31
CA LYS A 126 -18.87 7.11 0.96
C LYS A 126 -18.77 5.71 1.55
N ALA A 127 -18.26 4.76 0.78
CA ALA A 127 -17.90 3.44 1.26
C ALA A 127 -16.53 3.07 0.66
N ARG A 128 -15.66 2.48 1.49
CA ARG A 128 -14.33 2.08 1.08
C ARG A 128 -13.95 0.75 1.70
N TYR A 129 -13.25 -0.04 0.94
CA TYR A 129 -12.59 -1.27 1.37
C TYR A 129 -11.11 -1.18 1.02
N ASP A 130 -10.25 -1.47 1.99
CA ASP A 130 -8.81 -1.59 1.79
C ASP A 130 -8.33 -2.96 2.24
N LEU A 131 -7.42 -3.53 1.49
CA LEU A 131 -6.69 -4.74 1.80
C LEU A 131 -5.20 -4.48 1.60
N TYR A 132 -4.40 -4.84 2.59
CA TYR A 132 -2.95 -4.90 2.47
C TYR A 132 -2.44 -6.23 2.99
N ARG A 133 -1.63 -6.93 2.20
CA ARG A 133 -1.01 -8.20 2.54
C ARG A 133 0.51 -8.07 2.41
N PRO A 134 1.23 -7.85 3.51
CA PRO A 134 2.68 -7.57 3.49
C PRO A 134 3.54 -8.73 2.99
N ARG A 135 2.99 -9.96 2.94
CA ARG A 135 3.65 -11.15 2.40
C ARG A 135 2.82 -11.85 1.32
N ALA A 136 1.86 -11.13 0.73
CA ALA A 136 0.82 -11.71 -0.13
C ALA A 136 0.04 -12.86 0.53
N GLU A 137 -0.01 -12.91 1.86
CA GLU A 137 -0.64 -13.92 2.69
C GLU A 137 -1.78 -13.33 3.53
N TRP A 138 -2.82 -14.13 3.78
CA TRP A 138 -3.94 -13.72 4.61
C TRP A 138 -3.61 -13.69 6.11
N GLY A 139 -2.62 -14.46 6.57
CA GLY A 139 -2.24 -14.57 7.97
C GLY A 139 -1.73 -13.27 8.60
N THR A 140 -1.16 -12.37 7.81
CA THR A 140 -0.64 -11.05 8.22
C THR A 140 -1.36 -9.91 7.54
N SER A 141 -2.53 -10.16 6.94
CA SER A 141 -3.28 -9.15 6.22
C SER A 141 -3.89 -8.10 7.14
N ARG A 142 -3.97 -6.88 6.62
CA ARG A 142 -4.76 -5.79 7.18
C ARG A 142 -5.92 -5.50 6.24
N THR A 143 -7.13 -5.55 6.77
CA THR A 143 -8.35 -5.14 6.07
C THR A 143 -9.01 -3.98 6.77
N GLN A 144 -9.59 -3.06 6.00
CA GLN A 144 -10.33 -1.91 6.51
C GLN A 144 -11.63 -1.78 5.74
N TYR A 145 -12.71 -1.65 6.47
CA TYR A 145 -14.03 -1.30 5.96
C TYR A 145 -14.38 0.08 6.48
N GLU A 146 -14.72 0.98 5.59
CA GLU A 146 -14.97 2.37 5.91
C GLU A 146 -16.31 2.79 5.31
N ILE A 147 -17.12 3.46 6.10
CA ILE A 147 -18.35 4.11 5.66
C ILE A 147 -18.37 5.54 6.18
N GLY A 148 -18.90 6.45 5.40
CA GLY A 148 -18.93 7.84 5.78
C GLY A 148 -19.88 8.66 4.92
N ALA A 149 -19.90 9.95 5.20
CA ALA A 149 -20.66 10.92 4.42
C ALA A 149 -19.97 12.27 4.41
N ASN A 150 -20.11 12.96 3.28
CA ASN A 150 -19.63 14.32 3.09
C ASN A 150 -20.82 15.24 2.85
N TYR A 151 -20.94 16.31 3.65
CA TYR A 151 -21.99 17.31 3.54
C TYR A 151 -21.41 18.66 3.13
N TRP A 152 -21.93 19.22 2.03
CA TRP A 152 -21.53 20.50 1.50
C TRP A 152 -22.48 21.62 1.94
N ILE A 153 -21.90 22.65 2.56
CA ILE A 153 -22.58 23.89 2.88
C ILE A 153 -22.22 24.91 1.81
N GLY A 154 -23.15 25.14 0.88
CA GLY A 154 -22.87 25.94 -0.30
C GLY A 154 -21.84 25.31 -1.22
N LYS A 155 -20.89 26.11 -1.73
CA LYS A 155 -19.85 25.64 -2.66
C LYS A 155 -18.46 25.58 -2.01
N SER A 156 -18.35 26.09 -0.81
CA SER A 156 -17.04 26.39 -0.21
C SER A 156 -16.74 25.59 1.06
N ILE A 157 -17.72 25.02 1.75
CA ILE A 157 -17.51 24.31 3.00
C ILE A 157 -17.97 22.87 2.85
N MET A 158 -17.14 21.94 3.26
CA MET A 158 -17.48 20.51 3.37
C MET A 158 -17.21 20.04 4.79
N ILE A 159 -18.14 19.27 5.33
CA ILE A 159 -17.99 18.53 6.58
C ILE A 159 -18.08 17.05 6.22
N GLY A 160 -17.06 16.29 6.56
CA GLY A 160 -16.97 14.85 6.39
C GLY A 160 -16.95 14.13 7.73
N ALA A 161 -17.58 12.98 7.80
CA ALA A 161 -17.44 12.05 8.92
C ALA A 161 -17.36 10.62 8.40
N GLU A 162 -16.41 9.86 8.92
CA GLU A 162 -16.13 8.50 8.50
C GLU A 162 -15.95 7.59 9.70
N TYR A 163 -16.45 6.38 9.61
CA TYR A 163 -16.21 5.31 10.55
C TYR A 163 -15.51 4.17 9.83
N ALA A 164 -14.39 3.72 10.38
CA ALA A 164 -13.64 2.59 9.87
C ALA A 164 -13.56 1.48 10.91
N ARG A 165 -13.79 0.25 10.45
CA ARG A 165 -13.45 -0.96 11.17
C ARG A 165 -12.22 -1.60 10.52
N ILE A 166 -11.21 -1.84 11.33
CA ILE A 166 -9.92 -2.36 10.89
C ILE A 166 -9.68 -3.71 11.54
N ASN A 167 -9.24 -4.70 10.75
CA ASN A 167 -8.70 -5.96 11.21
C ASN A 167 -7.26 -6.07 10.73
N ASP A 168 -6.31 -5.93 11.64
CA ASP A 168 -4.89 -6.05 11.38
C ASP A 168 -4.33 -7.29 12.08
N ARG A 169 -4.20 -8.36 11.32
CA ARG A 169 -3.77 -9.68 11.82
C ARG A 169 -2.31 -9.72 12.28
N SER A 170 -1.53 -8.68 12.04
CA SER A 170 -0.18 -8.55 12.58
C SER A 170 -0.16 -8.16 14.07
N LEU A 171 -1.28 -7.72 14.62
CA LEU A 171 -1.41 -7.23 15.99
C LEU A 171 -1.96 -8.31 16.93
N ALA A 172 -1.57 -8.25 18.19
CA ALA A 172 -2.11 -9.13 19.24
C ALA A 172 -3.62 -8.93 19.48
N LYS A 173 -4.12 -7.69 19.22
CA LYS A 173 -5.55 -7.36 19.19
C LYS A 173 -5.85 -6.81 17.79
N PRO A 174 -6.26 -7.65 16.85
CA PRO A 174 -6.36 -7.29 15.44
C PRO A 174 -7.50 -6.32 15.12
N ASP A 175 -8.57 -6.35 15.91
CA ASP A 175 -9.79 -5.58 15.63
C ASP A 175 -9.77 -4.25 16.40
N TYR A 176 -9.92 -3.14 15.67
CA TYR A 176 -10.13 -1.82 16.24
C TYR A 176 -10.95 -0.95 15.32
N ASN A 177 -11.49 0.12 15.88
CA ASN A 177 -12.32 1.08 15.16
C ASN A 177 -11.66 2.45 15.16
N MET A 178 -11.93 3.22 14.11
CA MET A 178 -11.48 4.60 13.96
C MET A 178 -12.67 5.47 13.52
N ILE A 179 -12.72 6.67 14.04
CA ILE A 179 -13.64 7.71 13.58
C ILE A 179 -12.78 8.87 13.11
N ASP A 180 -13.07 9.35 11.92
CA ASP A 180 -12.44 10.53 11.34
C ASP A 180 -13.48 11.60 11.05
N VAL A 181 -13.14 12.86 11.33
CA VAL A 181 -14.00 14.01 11.04
C VAL A 181 -13.16 15.05 10.32
N GLU A 182 -13.59 15.40 9.12
CA GLU A 182 -12.92 16.34 8.23
C GLU A 182 -13.73 17.63 8.10
N PHE A 183 -13.02 18.75 8.09
CA PHE A 183 -13.60 20.05 7.79
C PHE A 183 -12.74 20.74 6.72
N ASP A 184 -13.30 20.93 5.53
CA ASP A 184 -12.61 21.52 4.38
C ASP A 184 -13.26 22.86 4.01
N VAL A 185 -12.44 23.88 3.78
CA VAL A 185 -12.86 25.22 3.36
C VAL A 185 -12.11 25.63 2.10
N LYS A 186 -12.86 25.94 1.05
CA LYS A 186 -12.31 26.47 -0.21
C LYS A 186 -12.47 27.99 -0.25
N PHE A 187 -11.39 28.67 -0.45
CA PHE A 187 -11.31 30.12 -0.62
C PHE A 187 -11.30 30.52 -2.08
#